data_02479f9203303886b33cc347e5f12aaa
#
_entry.id   02479f9203303886b33cc347e5f12aaa
#
_cell.length_a   1.000
_cell.length_b   1.000
_cell.length_c   1.000
_cell.angle_alpha   90.00
_cell.angle_beta   90.00
_cell.angle_gamma   90.00
#
_symmetry.space_group_name_H-M   'P 1'
#
loop_
_entity.id
_entity.type
_entity.pdbx_description
1 polymer ?
#
loop_
_entity_poly.entity_id
_entity_poly.type
_entity_poly.pdbx_seq_one_letter_code
_entity_poly.pdbx_strand_id
1 'polypeptide(L)'
;MIDQSIDFEVGATDGAARSGLIKTRRGVIETPVFMPVGTAGTVKGIRFEELESPELDARIILGNTYHLWLRPGIETIRRCGGLHKFIGWDRAMLTDSGGFQVWSLGALRKISEEGTEFRSHIDGELCFLSPEISMEVQAALGAEIAMAFDECAPGEATLAEARQSMELTLRWAKRSREAFERLQGSETAGGIDSGISPTVSGGSDADETSALAGRQALFGIVQGASHFDLRRESLERTVEIGFDGYAIGGLSVGEAKPVMLEVIEAIAPRMPADKPRYLMGVGTPEDLIEAVARGVDMFDCVLPTRNGRNGQAFTSRGRLNIKNARYVDDQMPLDEACGCSVCRRHTRAFLRHLYQSGEMLASILLTHHNLAFFLDTMRRVRQAIRSGQFAKFRREYTEQLSSGLG
;
A
#
# COMPACT_ATOMS: atom_id res chain seq x y z
N MET A 1 0.94 -7.54 29.56
CA MET A 1 1.19 -6.54 28.51
C MET A 1 0.96 -7.27 27.20
N ILE A 2 0.04 -6.82 26.37
CA ILE A 2 -0.19 -7.40 25.04
C ILE A 2 1.02 -7.00 24.22
N ASP A 3 1.78 -7.99 23.79
CA ASP A 3 2.96 -7.83 22.94
C ASP A 3 2.51 -7.22 21.59
N GLN A 4 2.75 -5.93 21.39
CA GLN A 4 2.32 -5.23 20.18
C GLN A 4 3.29 -5.59 19.04
N SER A 5 2.76 -6.02 17.90
CA SER A 5 3.53 -6.41 16.72
C SER A 5 4.12 -5.21 15.97
N ILE A 6 3.49 -4.04 16.11
CA ILE A 6 3.97 -2.73 15.65
C ILE A 6 3.69 -1.69 16.74
N ASP A 7 4.51 -0.66 16.81
CA ASP A 7 4.27 0.53 17.63
C ASP A 7 4.06 1.73 16.72
N PHE A 8 2.97 2.50 16.96
CA PHE A 8 2.65 3.68 16.19
C PHE A 8 2.57 4.92 17.06
N GLU A 9 3.39 5.91 16.74
CA GLU A 9 3.48 7.16 17.46
C GLU A 9 3.24 8.34 16.53
N VAL A 10 2.34 9.25 16.91
CA VAL A 10 2.11 10.52 16.20
C VAL A 10 3.03 11.58 16.79
N GLY A 11 3.99 12.05 16.01
CA GLY A 11 4.99 13.03 16.45
C GLY A 11 4.59 14.50 16.22
N ALA A 12 3.84 14.78 15.14
CA ALA A 12 3.38 16.13 14.81
C ALA A 12 2.04 16.11 14.06
N THR A 13 1.28 17.22 14.19
CA THR A 13 0.01 17.44 13.49
C THR A 13 -0.08 18.85 12.92
N ASP A 14 -0.77 19.00 11.78
CA ASP A 14 -1.16 20.30 11.21
C ASP A 14 -2.59 20.16 10.67
N GLY A 15 -3.57 20.68 11.40
CA GLY A 15 -4.97 20.36 11.22
C GLY A 15 -5.25 18.88 11.51
N ALA A 16 -5.91 18.17 10.58
CA ALA A 16 -6.11 16.73 10.68
C ALA A 16 -4.92 15.91 10.13
N ALA A 17 -3.98 16.53 9.40
CA ALA A 17 -2.80 15.86 8.88
C ALA A 17 -1.86 15.47 10.02
N ARG A 18 -1.31 14.24 9.96
CA ARG A 18 -0.45 13.66 10.99
C ARG A 18 0.89 13.24 10.39
N SER A 19 1.98 13.46 11.11
CA SER A 19 3.29 12.87 10.85
C SER A 19 3.69 12.04 12.06
N GLY A 20 4.03 10.77 11.84
CA GLY A 20 4.34 9.83 12.89
C GLY A 20 5.36 8.78 12.46
N LEU A 21 5.52 7.77 13.31
CA LEU A 21 6.43 6.65 13.11
C LEU A 21 5.68 5.34 13.34
N ILE A 22 5.85 4.36 12.45
CA ILE A 22 5.49 2.97 12.68
C ILE A 22 6.79 2.23 12.91
N LYS A 23 7.00 1.71 14.11
CA LYS A 23 8.14 0.85 14.44
C LYS A 23 7.76 -0.60 14.12
N THR A 24 8.61 -1.28 13.38
CA THR A 24 8.44 -2.70 13.01
C THR A 24 9.74 -3.44 13.30
N ARG A 25 9.70 -4.77 13.31
CA ARG A 25 10.90 -5.61 13.43
C ARG A 25 11.94 -5.39 12.29
N ARG A 26 11.54 -4.73 11.19
CA ARG A 26 12.41 -4.42 10.03
C ARG A 26 12.71 -2.95 9.88
N GLY A 27 12.58 -2.20 10.97
CA GLY A 27 12.93 -0.79 11.02
C GLY A 27 11.72 0.13 11.13
N VAL A 28 12.01 1.41 11.11
CA VAL A 28 11.05 2.48 11.33
C VAL A 28 10.54 3.01 9.99
N ILE A 29 9.23 3.22 9.92
CA ILE A 29 8.52 3.79 8.77
C ILE A 29 7.97 5.15 9.19
N GLU A 30 8.43 6.21 8.56
CA GLU A 30 7.86 7.55 8.75
C GLU A 30 6.54 7.69 7.99
N THR A 31 5.50 8.19 8.67
CA THR A 31 4.20 8.49 8.06
C THR A 31 3.96 9.99 7.89
N PRO A 32 3.17 10.44 6.89
CA PRO A 32 2.51 9.64 5.85
C PRO A 32 3.49 8.92 4.92
N VAL A 33 3.12 7.71 4.47
CA VAL A 33 3.98 6.87 3.63
C VAL A 33 3.24 6.36 2.40
N PHE A 34 3.96 6.29 1.28
CA PHE A 34 3.52 5.60 0.07
C PHE A 34 4.25 4.26 -0.05
N MET A 35 3.50 3.20 -0.30
CA MET A 35 4.00 1.83 -0.47
C MET A 35 4.01 1.47 -1.96
N PRO A 36 5.19 1.32 -2.59
CA PRO A 36 5.29 0.75 -3.93
C PRO A 36 4.69 -0.66 -3.99
N VAL A 37 3.88 -0.94 -5.04
CA VAL A 37 3.17 -2.21 -5.16
C VAL A 37 4.06 -3.26 -5.83
N GLY A 38 4.36 -4.32 -5.08
CA GLY A 38 5.13 -5.49 -5.49
C GLY A 38 4.26 -6.72 -5.73
N THR A 39 3.37 -6.69 -6.74
CA THR A 39 2.32 -7.67 -7.01
C THR A 39 2.75 -9.14 -6.90
N ALA A 40 3.85 -9.52 -7.54
CA ALA A 40 4.37 -10.89 -7.53
C ALA A 40 5.73 -10.96 -6.80
N GLY A 41 5.85 -10.25 -5.68
CA GLY A 41 7.10 -10.12 -4.95
C GLY A 41 8.13 -9.22 -5.66
N THR A 42 7.69 -8.38 -6.61
CA THR A 42 8.57 -7.42 -7.31
C THR A 42 7.80 -6.16 -7.66
N VAL A 43 8.38 -5.00 -7.45
CA VAL A 43 7.89 -3.72 -7.95
C VAL A 43 8.26 -3.63 -9.42
N LYS A 44 7.24 -3.60 -10.29
CA LYS A 44 7.45 -3.76 -11.75
C LYS A 44 8.35 -2.66 -12.32
N GLY A 45 9.43 -3.08 -13.00
CA GLY A 45 10.32 -2.18 -13.72
C GLY A 45 11.36 -1.47 -12.85
N ILE A 46 11.64 -1.97 -11.63
CA ILE A 46 12.68 -1.44 -10.76
C ILE A 46 13.30 -2.57 -9.93
N ARG A 47 14.59 -2.46 -9.62
CA ARG A 47 15.30 -3.39 -8.74
C ARG A 47 15.16 -2.96 -7.28
N PHE A 48 15.33 -3.89 -6.33
CA PHE A 48 15.25 -3.57 -4.90
C PHE A 48 16.37 -2.64 -4.45
N GLU A 49 17.59 -2.79 -4.98
CA GLU A 49 18.71 -1.89 -4.67
C GLU A 49 18.42 -0.43 -5.07
N GLU A 50 17.62 -0.23 -6.11
CA GLU A 50 17.17 1.12 -6.50
C GLU A 50 16.09 1.65 -5.55
N LEU A 51 15.14 0.79 -5.11
CA LEU A 51 14.14 1.15 -4.10
C LEU A 51 14.76 1.49 -2.74
N GLU A 52 15.85 0.80 -2.39
CA GLU A 52 16.60 1.00 -1.15
C GLU A 52 17.57 2.18 -1.22
N SER A 53 17.89 2.66 -2.43
CA SER A 53 18.82 3.77 -2.62
C SER A 53 18.37 5.03 -1.86
N PRO A 54 19.30 5.91 -1.45
CA PRO A 54 18.95 7.17 -0.78
C PRO A 54 18.03 8.07 -1.60
N GLU A 55 17.96 7.87 -2.92
CA GLU A 55 17.11 8.64 -3.82
C GLU A 55 15.64 8.26 -3.66
N LEU A 56 15.32 6.97 -3.64
CA LEU A 56 13.96 6.45 -3.48
C LEU A 56 13.61 6.23 -2.01
N ASP A 57 14.46 5.54 -1.29
CA ASP A 57 14.33 5.21 0.13
C ASP A 57 12.94 4.68 0.52
N ALA A 58 12.44 3.71 -0.26
CA ALA A 58 11.18 3.04 0.05
C ALA A 58 11.35 2.21 1.33
N ARG A 59 10.64 2.54 2.40
CA ARG A 59 10.74 1.87 3.71
C ARG A 59 9.83 0.67 3.84
N ILE A 60 8.79 0.60 3.02
CA ILE A 60 7.79 -0.45 2.99
C ILE A 60 7.30 -0.65 1.57
N ILE A 61 7.04 -1.91 1.20
CA ILE A 61 6.38 -2.28 -0.06
C ILE A 61 5.12 -3.09 0.22
N LEU A 62 4.21 -3.16 -0.75
CA LEU A 62 3.02 -4.01 -0.67
C LEU A 62 3.22 -5.26 -1.52
N GLY A 63 3.07 -6.44 -0.91
CA GLY A 63 2.99 -7.75 -1.57
C GLY A 63 1.53 -8.16 -1.79
N ASN A 64 1.25 -8.86 -2.89
CA ASN A 64 -0.12 -9.26 -3.20
C ASN A 64 -0.34 -10.74 -2.89
N THR A 65 -1.13 -11.01 -1.87
CA THR A 65 -1.43 -12.35 -1.34
C THR A 65 -1.98 -13.29 -2.41
N TYR A 66 -2.99 -12.86 -3.17
CA TYR A 66 -3.60 -13.66 -4.22
C TYR A 66 -2.60 -14.14 -5.27
N HIS A 67 -1.76 -13.23 -5.78
CA HIS A 67 -0.78 -13.57 -6.82
C HIS A 67 0.32 -14.47 -6.29
N LEU A 68 0.83 -14.23 -5.09
CA LEU A 68 1.89 -15.01 -4.45
C LEU A 68 1.40 -16.41 -4.02
N TRP A 69 0.15 -16.53 -3.60
CA TRP A 69 -0.49 -17.80 -3.30
C TRP A 69 -0.63 -18.68 -4.54
N LEU A 70 -1.11 -18.13 -5.66
CA LEU A 70 -1.25 -18.89 -6.90
C LEU A 70 0.10 -19.22 -7.55
N ARG A 71 1.06 -18.29 -7.47
CA ARG A 71 2.40 -18.49 -8.04
C ARG A 71 3.44 -17.59 -7.34
N PRO A 72 4.49 -18.12 -6.74
CA PRO A 72 5.00 -19.50 -6.85
C PRO A 72 4.31 -20.53 -5.93
N GLY A 73 3.34 -20.10 -5.10
CA GLY A 73 2.70 -20.90 -4.08
C GLY A 73 3.41 -20.84 -2.73
N ILE A 74 2.62 -20.98 -1.65
CA ILE A 74 3.10 -20.78 -0.27
C ILE A 74 4.19 -21.79 0.14
N GLU A 75 4.10 -23.05 -0.36
CA GLU A 75 5.10 -24.07 -0.03
C GLU A 75 6.51 -23.73 -0.58
N THR A 76 6.56 -23.13 -1.77
CA THR A 76 7.82 -22.63 -2.34
C THR A 76 8.39 -21.50 -1.50
N ILE A 77 7.54 -20.55 -1.10
CA ILE A 77 7.95 -19.41 -0.28
C ILE A 77 8.42 -19.85 1.10
N ARG A 78 7.70 -20.79 1.77
CA ARG A 78 8.12 -21.37 3.06
C ARG A 78 9.48 -22.03 2.97
N ARG A 79 9.71 -22.89 1.95
CA ARG A 79 11.02 -23.54 1.73
C ARG A 79 12.16 -22.56 1.48
N CYS A 80 11.86 -21.39 0.93
CA CYS A 80 12.84 -20.31 0.73
C CYS A 80 13.03 -19.42 1.99
N GLY A 81 12.35 -19.72 3.10
CA GLY A 81 12.47 -18.98 4.36
C GLY A 81 11.63 -17.69 4.43
N GLY A 82 10.47 -17.68 3.79
CA GLY A 82 9.52 -16.55 3.74
C GLY A 82 9.75 -15.62 2.56
N LEU A 83 8.79 -14.69 2.36
CA LEU A 83 8.78 -13.83 1.18
C LEU A 83 10.01 -12.90 1.13
N HIS A 84 10.43 -12.34 2.26
CA HIS A 84 11.60 -11.45 2.33
C HIS A 84 12.87 -12.10 1.77
N LYS A 85 13.17 -13.33 2.23
CA LYS A 85 14.34 -14.09 1.73
C LYS A 85 14.16 -14.50 0.28
N PHE A 86 12.95 -14.90 -0.10
CA PHE A 86 12.63 -15.31 -1.46
C PHE A 86 12.89 -14.21 -2.49
N ILE A 87 12.57 -12.95 -2.14
CA ILE A 87 12.72 -11.82 -3.06
C ILE A 87 13.96 -10.95 -2.81
N GLY A 88 14.68 -11.15 -1.69
CA GLY A 88 15.85 -10.34 -1.31
C GLY A 88 15.48 -8.92 -0.88
N TRP A 89 14.39 -8.76 -0.09
CA TRP A 89 13.95 -7.49 0.45
C TRP A 89 14.01 -7.50 1.97
N ASP A 90 14.84 -6.65 2.58
CA ASP A 90 15.09 -6.66 4.03
C ASP A 90 14.30 -5.60 4.82
N ARG A 91 13.55 -4.72 4.14
CA ARG A 91 12.72 -3.71 4.78
C ARG A 91 11.29 -4.21 4.99
N ALA A 92 10.45 -3.38 5.62
CA ALA A 92 9.07 -3.75 5.94
C ALA A 92 8.23 -4.08 4.70
N MET A 93 7.22 -4.92 4.90
CA MET A 93 6.26 -5.33 3.89
C MET A 93 4.85 -5.38 4.49
N LEU A 94 3.86 -4.96 3.71
CA LEU A 94 2.45 -5.23 3.94
C LEU A 94 1.96 -6.23 2.89
N THR A 95 1.15 -7.22 3.29
CA THR A 95 0.42 -8.08 2.35
C THR A 95 -1.06 -7.75 2.39
N ASP A 96 -1.68 -7.60 1.20
CA ASP A 96 -3.13 -7.43 1.11
C ASP A 96 -3.89 -8.72 1.46
N SER A 97 -5.22 -8.62 1.58
CA SER A 97 -6.07 -9.78 1.92
C SER A 97 -6.24 -10.80 0.78
N GLY A 98 -6.01 -10.38 -0.47
CA GLY A 98 -6.34 -11.12 -1.69
C GLY A 98 -7.80 -10.96 -2.15
N GLY A 99 -8.69 -10.42 -1.32
CA GLY A 99 -10.12 -10.29 -1.61
C GLY A 99 -10.42 -9.42 -2.84
N PHE A 100 -9.77 -8.28 -2.96
CA PHE A 100 -9.95 -7.37 -4.10
C PHE A 100 -9.57 -8.02 -5.44
N GLN A 101 -8.50 -8.83 -5.51
CA GLN A 101 -8.07 -9.47 -6.74
C GLN A 101 -9.05 -10.56 -7.17
N VAL A 102 -9.62 -11.29 -6.23
CA VAL A 102 -10.72 -12.22 -6.49
C VAL A 102 -11.93 -11.46 -7.05
N TRP A 103 -12.21 -10.26 -6.54
CA TRP A 103 -13.27 -9.39 -7.06
C TRP A 103 -12.96 -8.88 -8.47
N SER A 104 -11.76 -8.36 -8.71
CA SER A 104 -11.41 -7.64 -9.95
C SER A 104 -11.03 -8.57 -11.12
N LEU A 105 -10.49 -9.76 -10.85
CA LEU A 105 -9.98 -10.70 -11.86
C LEU A 105 -10.91 -11.90 -12.08
N GLY A 106 -11.86 -12.13 -11.17
CA GLY A 106 -12.75 -13.29 -11.23
C GLY A 106 -14.03 -13.02 -12.02
N ALA A 107 -14.02 -13.24 -13.34
CA ALA A 107 -15.24 -13.16 -14.17
C ALA A 107 -16.33 -14.18 -13.75
N LEU A 108 -15.95 -15.28 -13.07
CA LEU A 108 -16.82 -16.33 -12.53
C LEU A 108 -16.40 -16.57 -11.07
N ARG A 109 -16.90 -15.73 -10.17
CA ARG A 109 -16.73 -15.91 -8.73
C ARG A 109 -18.07 -16.24 -8.06
N LYS A 110 -18.01 -17.02 -7.01
CA LYS A 110 -19.15 -17.29 -6.13
C LYS A 110 -18.78 -16.92 -4.71
N ILE A 111 -19.41 -15.88 -4.18
CA ILE A 111 -19.23 -15.43 -2.80
C ILE A 111 -20.25 -16.15 -1.92
N SER A 112 -19.80 -16.67 -0.78
CA SER A 112 -20.64 -17.29 0.24
C SER A 112 -20.19 -16.81 1.63
N GLU A 113 -20.86 -17.27 2.68
CA GLU A 113 -20.44 -16.99 4.07
C GLU A 113 -19.06 -17.59 4.38
N GLU A 114 -18.75 -18.74 3.80
CA GLU A 114 -17.52 -19.48 4.05
C GLU A 114 -16.30 -18.80 3.41
N GLY A 115 -16.50 -18.16 2.23
CA GLY A 115 -15.43 -17.54 1.46
C GLY A 115 -15.82 -17.35 0.00
N THR A 116 -14.84 -17.25 -0.87
CA THR A 116 -15.03 -17.00 -2.30
C THR A 116 -14.41 -18.10 -3.15
N GLU A 117 -15.24 -18.74 -3.98
CA GLU A 117 -14.82 -19.66 -5.04
C GLU A 117 -14.58 -18.88 -6.33
N PHE A 118 -13.48 -19.16 -7.01
CA PHE A 118 -13.12 -18.50 -8.27
C PHE A 118 -12.20 -19.38 -9.12
N ARG A 119 -12.05 -19.01 -10.40
CA ARG A 119 -11.08 -19.67 -11.27
C ARG A 119 -9.77 -18.88 -11.33
N SER A 120 -8.66 -19.59 -11.15
CA SER A 120 -7.32 -19.04 -11.32
C SER A 120 -7.16 -18.42 -12.72
N HIS A 121 -6.65 -17.20 -12.78
CA HIS A 121 -6.34 -16.52 -14.05
C HIS A 121 -5.08 -17.10 -14.74
N ILE A 122 -4.36 -18.01 -14.08
CA ILE A 122 -3.12 -18.58 -14.57
C ILE A 122 -3.40 -19.82 -15.44
N ASP A 123 -4.25 -20.72 -14.94
CA ASP A 123 -4.49 -22.08 -15.50
C ASP A 123 -5.97 -22.47 -15.52
N GLY A 124 -6.86 -21.63 -14.96
CA GLY A 124 -8.30 -21.89 -14.88
C GLY A 124 -8.71 -22.87 -13.78
N GLU A 125 -7.79 -23.32 -12.92
CA GLU A 125 -8.10 -24.19 -11.79
C GLU A 125 -9.12 -23.55 -10.83
N LEU A 126 -10.01 -24.35 -10.28
CA LEU A 126 -10.98 -23.90 -9.29
C LEU A 126 -10.29 -23.71 -7.95
N CYS A 127 -10.33 -22.49 -7.43
CA CYS A 127 -9.74 -22.09 -6.17
C CYS A 127 -10.80 -21.62 -5.19
N PHE A 128 -10.53 -21.78 -3.91
CA PHE A 128 -11.35 -21.28 -2.82
C PHE A 128 -10.49 -20.49 -1.83
N LEU A 129 -10.90 -19.25 -1.52
CA LEU A 129 -10.23 -18.38 -0.55
C LEU A 129 -11.21 -18.00 0.54
N SER A 130 -10.85 -18.31 1.78
CA SER A 130 -11.59 -17.93 2.99
C SER A 130 -10.77 -16.98 3.86
N PRO A 131 -11.37 -16.36 4.90
CA PRO A 131 -10.61 -15.60 5.90
C PRO A 131 -9.46 -16.39 6.50
N GLU A 132 -9.68 -17.66 6.85
CA GLU A 132 -8.67 -18.54 7.45
C GLU A 132 -7.53 -18.82 6.48
N ILE A 133 -7.85 -19.19 5.23
CA ILE A 133 -6.84 -19.45 4.18
C ILE A 133 -6.03 -18.18 3.88
N SER A 134 -6.69 -17.02 3.82
CA SER A 134 -5.98 -15.73 3.65
C SER A 134 -4.98 -15.49 4.77
N MET A 135 -5.36 -15.75 6.03
CA MET A 135 -4.44 -15.61 7.17
C MET A 135 -3.29 -16.61 7.12
N GLU A 136 -3.54 -17.86 6.76
CA GLU A 136 -2.50 -18.89 6.59
C GLU A 136 -1.49 -18.52 5.49
N VAL A 137 -1.99 -17.99 4.38
CA VAL A 137 -1.14 -17.51 3.28
C VAL A 137 -0.30 -16.33 3.74
N GLN A 138 -0.89 -15.31 4.38
CA GLN A 138 -0.17 -14.13 4.84
C GLN A 138 0.84 -14.46 5.95
N ALA A 139 0.52 -15.41 6.85
CA ALA A 139 1.48 -15.92 7.83
C ALA A 139 2.68 -16.60 7.14
N ALA A 140 2.44 -17.42 6.10
CA ALA A 140 3.51 -18.05 5.33
C ALA A 140 4.37 -17.04 4.54
N LEU A 141 3.78 -15.93 4.08
CA LEU A 141 4.51 -14.83 3.44
C LEU A 141 5.41 -14.10 4.45
N GLY A 142 4.96 -13.95 5.71
CA GLY A 142 5.76 -13.38 6.79
C GLY A 142 6.00 -11.87 6.68
N ALA A 143 5.05 -11.11 6.13
CA ALA A 143 5.10 -9.65 6.11
C ALA A 143 4.92 -9.05 7.51
N GLU A 144 5.32 -7.80 7.74
CA GLU A 144 5.14 -7.10 9.01
C GLU A 144 3.67 -6.77 9.27
N ILE A 145 2.91 -6.48 8.20
CA ILE A 145 1.50 -6.12 8.28
C ILE A 145 0.69 -7.04 7.36
N ALA A 146 -0.31 -7.70 7.93
CA ALA A 146 -1.32 -8.48 7.22
C ALA A 146 -2.67 -7.74 7.21
N MET A 147 -3.51 -7.99 6.21
CA MET A 147 -4.85 -7.40 6.09
C MET A 147 -5.92 -8.44 6.36
N ALA A 148 -6.96 -8.09 7.13
CA ALA A 148 -8.14 -8.92 7.29
C ALA A 148 -8.83 -9.16 5.95
N PHE A 149 -9.42 -10.35 5.76
CA PHE A 149 -10.13 -10.68 4.53
C PHE A 149 -11.45 -9.92 4.45
N ASP A 150 -11.73 -9.29 3.30
CA ASP A 150 -12.87 -8.41 3.08
C ASP A 150 -13.59 -8.68 1.75
N GLU A 151 -14.83 -8.22 1.67
CA GLU A 151 -15.61 -8.19 0.43
C GLU A 151 -15.78 -6.74 -0.02
N CYS A 152 -15.30 -6.44 -1.22
CA CYS A 152 -15.33 -5.11 -1.81
C CYS A 152 -16.56 -4.97 -2.72
N ALA A 153 -17.56 -4.21 -2.28
CA ALA A 153 -18.68 -3.85 -3.14
C ALA A 153 -18.27 -2.79 -4.19
N PRO A 154 -18.94 -2.75 -5.37
CA PRO A 154 -18.79 -1.64 -6.31
C PRO A 154 -19.08 -0.29 -5.65
N GLY A 155 -18.42 0.80 -6.10
CA GLY A 155 -18.63 2.15 -5.57
C GLY A 155 -20.07 2.67 -5.73
N GLU A 156 -20.76 2.20 -6.78
CA GLU A 156 -22.16 2.54 -7.10
C GLU A 156 -23.19 1.53 -6.53
N ALA A 157 -22.77 0.61 -5.65
CA ALA A 157 -23.65 -0.38 -5.04
C ALA A 157 -24.85 0.31 -4.33
N THR A 158 -26.02 -0.30 -4.47
CA THR A 158 -27.21 0.14 -3.72
C THR A 158 -26.98 0.01 -2.20
N LEU A 159 -27.77 0.72 -1.41
CA LEU A 159 -27.71 0.65 0.06
C LEU A 159 -27.84 -0.80 0.56
N ALA A 160 -28.71 -1.61 -0.06
CA ALA A 160 -28.93 -3.00 0.33
C ALA A 160 -27.72 -3.89 0.01
N GLU A 161 -27.15 -3.76 -1.19
CA GLU A 161 -25.95 -4.49 -1.61
C GLU A 161 -24.73 -4.09 -0.76
N ALA A 162 -24.53 -2.77 -0.56
CA ALA A 162 -23.45 -2.27 0.27
C ALA A 162 -23.58 -2.75 1.74
N ARG A 163 -24.79 -2.83 2.29
CA ARG A 163 -25.03 -3.38 3.63
C ARG A 163 -24.72 -4.87 3.68
N GLN A 164 -25.13 -5.65 2.70
CA GLN A 164 -24.85 -7.08 2.64
C GLN A 164 -23.34 -7.33 2.60
N SER A 165 -22.62 -6.61 1.75
CA SER A 165 -21.17 -6.67 1.63
C SER A 165 -20.46 -6.27 2.93
N MET A 166 -20.86 -5.16 3.54
CA MET A 166 -20.33 -4.70 4.81
C MET A 166 -20.52 -5.73 5.93
N GLU A 167 -21.72 -6.30 6.06
CA GLU A 167 -22.02 -7.32 7.06
C GLU A 167 -21.18 -8.59 6.87
N LEU A 168 -20.98 -9.02 5.63
CA LEU A 168 -20.10 -10.13 5.31
C LEU A 168 -18.64 -9.82 5.68
N THR A 169 -18.16 -8.63 5.30
CA THR A 169 -16.82 -8.16 5.67
C THR A 169 -16.59 -8.19 7.18
N LEU A 170 -17.55 -7.73 7.98
CA LEU A 170 -17.44 -7.74 9.44
C LEU A 170 -17.35 -9.16 10.02
N ARG A 171 -18.14 -10.11 9.49
CA ARG A 171 -18.03 -11.52 9.90
C ARG A 171 -16.70 -12.14 9.49
N TRP A 172 -16.22 -11.82 8.28
CA TRP A 172 -14.92 -12.26 7.79
C TRP A 172 -13.75 -11.60 8.57
N ALA A 173 -13.88 -10.34 8.94
CA ALA A 173 -12.91 -9.64 9.78
C ALA A 173 -12.74 -10.32 11.15
N LYS A 174 -13.85 -10.74 11.78
CA LYS A 174 -13.81 -11.50 13.04
C LYS A 174 -13.12 -12.86 12.86
N ARG A 175 -13.49 -13.62 11.83
CA ARG A 175 -12.85 -14.90 11.49
C ARG A 175 -11.37 -14.75 11.16
N SER A 176 -11.00 -13.69 10.43
CA SER A 176 -9.58 -13.35 10.18
C SER A 176 -8.83 -13.10 11.48
N ARG A 177 -9.40 -12.32 12.42
CA ARG A 177 -8.79 -12.05 13.72
C ARG A 177 -8.59 -13.34 14.52
N GLU A 178 -9.60 -14.18 14.61
CA GLU A 178 -9.53 -15.48 15.33
C GLU A 178 -8.50 -16.42 14.70
N ALA A 179 -8.44 -16.50 13.36
CA ALA A 179 -7.45 -17.31 12.65
C ALA A 179 -6.03 -16.78 12.87
N PHE A 180 -5.87 -15.46 12.77
CA PHE A 180 -4.59 -14.79 13.00
C PHE A 180 -4.04 -15.05 14.40
N GLU A 181 -4.86 -14.92 15.44
CA GLU A 181 -4.43 -15.19 16.82
C GLU A 181 -4.00 -16.64 17.04
N ARG A 182 -4.73 -17.60 16.44
CA ARG A 182 -4.34 -19.03 16.50
C ARG A 182 -2.98 -19.27 15.86
N LEU A 183 -2.72 -18.67 14.69
CA LEU A 183 -1.46 -18.83 13.97
C LEU A 183 -0.28 -18.23 14.75
N GLN A 184 -0.46 -17.03 15.31
CA GLN A 184 0.57 -16.37 16.13
C GLN A 184 0.84 -17.12 17.45
N GLY A 185 -0.18 -17.73 18.07
CA GLY A 185 -0.04 -18.53 19.28
C GLY A 185 0.66 -19.87 19.06
N SER A 186 0.54 -20.48 17.88
CA SER A 186 1.21 -21.74 17.52
C SER A 186 2.70 -21.56 17.24
N GLU A 187 3.12 -20.42 16.72
CA GLU A 187 4.55 -20.11 16.47
C GLU A 187 5.33 -19.94 17.78
N THR A 188 4.71 -19.42 18.84
CA THR A 188 5.35 -19.28 20.16
C THR A 188 5.49 -20.60 20.90
N ALA A 189 4.69 -21.62 20.59
CA ALA A 189 4.73 -22.95 21.22
C ALA A 189 5.66 -23.96 20.52
N GLY A 190 6.01 -23.72 19.26
CA GLY A 190 6.90 -24.55 18.45
C GLY A 190 8.21 -23.85 18.12
N GLY A 191 9.07 -23.65 19.13
CA GLY A 191 10.40 -23.08 18.92
C GLY A 191 11.21 -23.91 17.92
N ILE A 192 11.25 -23.49 16.66
CA ILE A 192 12.23 -23.96 15.70
C ILE A 192 13.55 -23.27 16.06
N ASP A 193 14.43 -24.05 16.68
CA ASP A 193 15.84 -23.69 16.92
C ASP A 193 16.54 -23.37 15.60
N SER A 194 16.46 -22.12 15.16
CA SER A 194 17.27 -21.60 14.08
C SER A 194 18.56 -21.04 14.70
N GLY A 195 19.53 -21.93 14.93
CA GLY A 195 20.86 -21.57 15.37
C GLY A 195 21.61 -20.67 14.41
N ILE A 196 21.33 -19.38 14.46
CA ILE A 196 22.17 -18.32 13.91
C ILE A 196 22.11 -17.16 14.91
N SER A 197 23.18 -17.05 15.70
CA SER A 197 23.47 -15.88 16.55
C SER A 197 23.81 -14.69 15.65
N PRO A 198 23.18 -13.54 15.76
CA PRO A 198 23.62 -12.34 15.06
C PRO A 198 24.73 -11.68 15.89
N THR A 199 25.98 -11.85 15.46
CA THR A 199 27.05 -10.95 15.88
C THR A 199 27.04 -9.72 14.99
N VAL A 200 26.39 -8.65 15.44
CA VAL A 200 26.65 -7.29 14.95
C VAL A 200 26.75 -6.38 16.15
N SER A 201 27.95 -5.85 16.35
CA SER A 201 28.29 -4.82 17.32
C SER A 201 27.82 -3.45 16.82
N GLY A 202 27.11 -2.69 17.64
CA GLY A 202 27.04 -1.24 17.54
C GLY A 202 25.64 -0.63 17.48
N GLY A 203 25.26 0.08 18.55
CA GLY A 203 24.20 1.09 18.53
C GLY A 203 23.05 0.80 19.51
N SER A 204 22.75 1.76 20.38
CA SER A 204 21.75 1.72 21.46
C SER A 204 20.28 1.62 21.03
N ASP A 205 20.00 1.50 19.74
CA ASP A 205 18.63 1.36 19.20
C ASP A 205 18.22 -0.11 18.95
N ALA A 206 19.11 -1.06 19.22
CA ALA A 206 18.87 -2.48 18.98
C ALA A 206 17.96 -3.16 20.01
N ASP A 207 17.73 -2.55 21.17
CA ASP A 207 17.05 -3.21 22.29
C ASP A 207 15.51 -3.10 22.20
N GLU A 208 14.97 -2.02 21.64
CA GLU A 208 13.50 -1.89 21.43
C GLU A 208 12.97 -2.68 20.24
N THR A 209 13.76 -2.86 19.19
CA THR A 209 13.36 -3.66 18.00
C THR A 209 13.41 -5.17 18.26
N SER A 210 14.21 -5.62 19.20
CA SER A 210 14.29 -7.04 19.62
C SER A 210 13.01 -7.56 20.29
N ALA A 211 12.24 -6.67 20.95
CA ALA A 211 10.97 -7.03 21.61
C ALA A 211 9.82 -7.27 20.60
N LEU A 212 9.95 -6.82 19.36
CA LEU A 212 8.95 -7.01 18.29
C LEU A 212 9.24 -8.28 17.43
N ALA A 213 10.17 -9.12 17.85
CA ALA A 213 10.61 -10.28 17.10
C ALA A 213 9.50 -11.34 16.98
N GLY A 214 9.04 -11.59 15.77
CA GLY A 214 8.23 -12.74 15.40
C GLY A 214 6.76 -12.47 15.07
N ARG A 215 6.13 -11.42 15.57
CA ARG A 215 4.68 -11.20 15.41
C ARG A 215 4.34 -10.25 14.27
N GLN A 216 3.37 -10.64 13.40
CA GLN A 216 2.77 -9.75 12.41
C GLN A 216 1.74 -8.83 13.07
N ALA A 217 1.47 -7.66 12.46
CA ALA A 217 0.31 -6.83 12.75
C ALA A 217 -0.86 -7.22 11.84
N LEU A 218 -2.09 -7.11 12.33
CA LEU A 218 -3.30 -7.31 11.53
C LEU A 218 -4.09 -6.01 11.43
N PHE A 219 -4.38 -5.57 10.20
CA PHE A 219 -5.21 -4.39 9.94
C PHE A 219 -6.63 -4.79 9.54
N GLY A 220 -7.62 -4.14 10.15
CA GLY A 220 -9.02 -4.26 9.78
C GLY A 220 -9.39 -3.34 8.62
N ILE A 221 -10.39 -3.74 7.81
CA ILE A 221 -10.82 -2.99 6.63
C ILE A 221 -12.27 -2.51 6.82
N VAL A 222 -12.46 -1.21 6.69
CA VAL A 222 -13.77 -0.55 6.75
C VAL A 222 -14.38 -0.50 5.36
N GLN A 223 -15.51 -1.17 5.16
CA GLN A 223 -16.28 -1.20 3.92
C GLN A 223 -17.60 -0.44 4.06
N GLY A 224 -18.40 -0.31 2.99
CA GLY A 224 -19.72 0.38 3.01
C GLY A 224 -19.99 1.21 1.76
N ALA A 225 -19.26 0.98 0.66
CA ALA A 225 -19.35 1.70 -0.61
C ALA A 225 -19.37 3.23 -0.41
N SER A 226 -20.29 3.98 -1.04
CA SER A 226 -20.43 5.43 -0.89
C SER A 226 -21.43 5.85 0.22
N HIS A 227 -21.88 4.90 1.07
CA HIS A 227 -22.91 5.16 2.07
C HIS A 227 -22.31 5.49 3.44
N PHE A 228 -22.37 6.76 3.85
CA PHE A 228 -21.73 7.28 5.07
C PHE A 228 -22.18 6.57 6.36
N ASP A 229 -23.49 6.27 6.49
CA ASP A 229 -24.01 5.58 7.68
C ASP A 229 -23.47 4.16 7.79
N LEU A 230 -23.37 3.43 6.67
CA LEU A 230 -22.77 2.10 6.63
C LEU A 230 -21.26 2.16 6.95
N ARG A 231 -20.57 3.16 6.42
CA ARG A 231 -19.13 3.37 6.71
C ARG A 231 -18.89 3.63 8.20
N ARG A 232 -19.76 4.41 8.86
CA ARG A 232 -19.65 4.65 10.31
C ARG A 232 -19.93 3.38 11.11
N GLU A 233 -21.02 2.68 10.80
CA GLU A 233 -21.35 1.39 11.41
C GLU A 233 -20.24 0.38 11.23
N SER A 234 -19.69 0.27 10.01
CA SER A 234 -18.54 -0.59 9.69
C SER A 234 -17.32 -0.25 10.54
N LEU A 235 -16.96 1.04 10.65
CA LEU A 235 -15.84 1.48 11.46
C LEU A 235 -16.01 1.11 12.94
N GLU A 236 -17.16 1.44 13.53
CA GLU A 236 -17.45 1.17 14.95
C GLU A 236 -17.29 -0.32 15.26
N ARG A 237 -17.92 -1.18 14.46
CA ARG A 237 -17.88 -2.63 14.63
C ARG A 237 -16.49 -3.23 14.32
N THR A 238 -15.74 -2.67 13.36
CA THR A 238 -14.36 -3.09 13.10
C THR A 238 -13.45 -2.71 14.25
N VAL A 239 -13.65 -1.55 14.88
CA VAL A 239 -12.92 -1.13 16.07
C VAL A 239 -13.23 -2.02 17.28
N GLU A 240 -14.49 -2.45 17.46
CA GLU A 240 -14.89 -3.41 18.51
C GLU A 240 -14.21 -4.77 18.36
N ILE A 241 -13.98 -5.26 17.13
CA ILE A 241 -13.20 -6.51 16.89
C ILE A 241 -11.76 -6.32 17.35
N GLY A 242 -11.18 -5.14 17.13
CA GLY A 242 -9.83 -4.77 17.58
C GLY A 242 -8.72 -5.19 16.61
N PHE A 243 -8.02 -4.21 16.07
CA PHE A 243 -6.92 -4.40 15.11
C PHE A 243 -5.73 -3.49 15.46
N ASP A 244 -4.55 -3.82 14.91
CA ASP A 244 -3.33 -3.05 15.10
C ASP A 244 -3.30 -1.77 14.25
N GLY A 245 -4.14 -1.70 13.20
CA GLY A 245 -4.37 -0.55 12.33
C GLY A 245 -5.69 -0.70 11.58
N TYR A 246 -6.12 0.37 10.91
CA TYR A 246 -7.42 0.41 10.23
C TYR A 246 -7.28 0.95 8.81
N ALA A 247 -7.90 0.27 7.86
CA ALA A 247 -7.89 0.66 6.45
C ALA A 247 -9.27 1.09 5.97
N ILE A 248 -9.31 2.05 5.06
CA ILE A 248 -10.49 2.41 4.27
C ILE A 248 -10.38 1.67 2.95
N GLY A 249 -11.20 0.63 2.77
CA GLY A 249 -11.30 -0.13 1.54
C GLY A 249 -12.46 0.30 0.66
N GLY A 250 -12.56 -0.25 -0.56
CA GLY A 250 -13.69 -0.04 -1.47
C GLY A 250 -13.91 1.42 -1.90
N LEU A 251 -12.82 2.15 -2.13
CA LEU A 251 -12.82 3.46 -2.76
C LEU A 251 -11.99 3.42 -4.06
N SER A 252 -12.24 4.37 -4.97
CA SER A 252 -11.67 4.38 -6.33
C SER A 252 -12.06 3.14 -7.16
N VAL A 253 -13.27 2.65 -6.95
CA VAL A 253 -13.86 1.48 -7.61
C VAL A 253 -15.13 1.83 -8.41
N GLY A 254 -15.23 3.09 -8.89
CA GLY A 254 -16.31 3.57 -9.75
C GLY A 254 -16.99 4.85 -9.28
N GLU A 255 -16.87 5.21 -8.01
CA GLU A 255 -17.45 6.44 -7.47
C GLU A 255 -16.72 7.71 -7.99
N ALA A 256 -17.43 8.84 -7.95
CA ALA A 256 -16.85 10.13 -8.29
C ALA A 256 -15.83 10.60 -7.24
N LYS A 257 -14.75 11.27 -7.66
CA LYS A 257 -13.69 11.76 -6.78
C LYS A 257 -14.18 12.61 -5.58
N PRO A 258 -15.15 13.52 -5.72
CA PRO A 258 -15.70 14.25 -4.56
C PRO A 258 -16.30 13.32 -3.50
N VAL A 259 -17.05 12.28 -3.92
CA VAL A 259 -17.65 11.29 -3.01
C VAL A 259 -16.57 10.52 -2.24
N MET A 260 -15.51 10.11 -2.92
CA MET A 260 -14.35 9.48 -2.27
C MET A 260 -13.78 10.37 -1.15
N LEU A 261 -13.55 11.67 -1.45
CA LEU A 261 -12.99 12.60 -0.48
C LEU A 261 -13.94 12.86 0.71
N GLU A 262 -15.25 12.95 0.46
CA GLU A 262 -16.25 13.09 1.51
C GLU A 262 -16.30 11.86 2.43
N VAL A 263 -16.20 10.64 1.87
CA VAL A 263 -16.09 9.41 2.67
C VAL A 263 -14.84 9.44 3.55
N ILE A 264 -13.68 9.79 3.00
CA ILE A 264 -12.42 9.88 3.77
C ILE A 264 -12.58 10.91 4.90
N GLU A 265 -13.15 12.07 4.63
CA GLU A 265 -13.38 13.15 5.61
C GLU A 265 -14.34 12.72 6.73
N ALA A 266 -15.37 11.93 6.39
CA ALA A 266 -16.31 11.39 7.37
C ALA A 266 -15.71 10.29 8.26
N ILE A 267 -14.75 9.50 7.75
CA ILE A 267 -14.30 8.26 8.41
C ILE A 267 -12.91 8.39 9.03
N ALA A 268 -11.92 8.93 8.31
CA ALA A 268 -10.54 8.95 8.80
C ALA A 268 -10.37 9.64 10.17
N PRO A 269 -11.01 10.80 10.47
CA PRO A 269 -10.88 11.42 11.79
C PRO A 269 -11.52 10.63 12.93
N ARG A 270 -12.43 9.68 12.62
CA ARG A 270 -13.11 8.83 13.62
C ARG A 270 -12.35 7.55 13.92
N MET A 271 -11.37 7.18 13.09
CA MET A 271 -10.49 6.05 13.37
C MET A 271 -9.65 6.32 14.63
N PRO A 272 -9.28 5.29 15.40
CA PRO A 272 -8.44 5.44 16.59
C PRO A 272 -7.22 6.33 16.34
N ALA A 273 -6.95 7.24 17.27
CA ALA A 273 -5.88 8.23 17.10
C ALA A 273 -4.49 7.62 17.24
N ASP A 274 -4.39 6.57 18.05
CA ASP A 274 -3.19 5.81 18.37
C ASP A 274 -2.89 4.64 17.40
N LYS A 275 -3.63 4.57 16.26
CA LYS A 275 -3.47 3.52 15.26
C LYS A 275 -3.18 4.11 13.89
N PRO A 276 -2.39 3.41 13.02
CA PRO A 276 -2.19 3.79 11.64
C PRO A 276 -3.51 3.74 10.85
N ARG A 277 -3.69 4.69 9.93
CA ARG A 277 -4.85 4.81 9.04
C ARG A 277 -4.42 4.65 7.60
N TYR A 278 -4.92 3.63 6.94
CA TYR A 278 -4.50 3.25 5.60
C TYR A 278 -5.63 3.45 4.58
N LEU A 279 -5.38 4.16 3.49
CA LEU A 279 -6.28 4.29 2.34
C LEU A 279 -5.80 3.37 1.23
N MET A 280 -6.57 2.32 0.94
CA MET A 280 -6.17 1.24 0.04
C MET A 280 -6.34 1.60 -1.43
N GLY A 281 -5.33 1.34 -2.25
CA GLY A 281 -5.38 1.41 -3.71
C GLY A 281 -5.50 2.80 -4.32
N VAL A 282 -5.45 3.85 -3.52
CA VAL A 282 -5.59 5.26 -3.93
C VAL A 282 -4.23 5.94 -3.80
N GLY A 283 -3.77 6.73 -4.69
CA GLY A 283 -4.30 7.31 -5.89
C GLY A 283 -3.27 8.16 -6.61
N THR A 284 -3.73 9.26 -7.21
CA THR A 284 -2.84 10.25 -7.79
C THR A 284 -2.14 11.06 -6.71
N PRO A 285 -1.03 11.80 -7.02
CA PRO A 285 -0.37 12.64 -6.03
C PRO A 285 -1.32 13.64 -5.34
N GLU A 286 -2.30 14.17 -6.06
CA GLU A 286 -3.32 15.05 -5.54
C GLU A 286 -4.22 14.33 -4.52
N ASP A 287 -4.60 13.08 -4.82
CA ASP A 287 -5.43 12.27 -3.93
C ASP A 287 -4.71 11.97 -2.63
N LEU A 288 -3.40 11.70 -2.71
CA LEU A 288 -2.58 11.46 -1.52
C LEU A 288 -2.56 12.67 -0.59
N ILE A 289 -2.32 13.87 -1.14
CA ILE A 289 -2.27 15.11 -0.35
C ILE A 289 -3.64 15.43 0.26
N GLU A 290 -4.73 15.26 -0.51
CA GLU A 290 -6.09 15.46 -0.04
C GLU A 290 -6.48 14.47 1.07
N ALA A 291 -6.04 13.22 0.97
CA ALA A 291 -6.28 12.22 1.99
C ALA A 291 -5.43 12.45 3.25
N VAL A 292 -4.15 12.88 3.11
CA VAL A 292 -3.33 13.31 4.25
C VAL A 292 -3.97 14.47 4.98
N ALA A 293 -4.54 15.45 4.25
CA ALA A 293 -5.26 16.58 4.85
C ALA A 293 -6.44 16.14 5.73
N ARG A 294 -6.95 14.91 5.53
CA ARG A 294 -8.05 14.29 6.29
C ARG A 294 -7.57 13.27 7.33
N GLY A 295 -6.24 13.14 7.52
CA GLY A 295 -5.66 12.34 8.58
C GLY A 295 -5.32 10.90 8.21
N VAL A 296 -5.10 10.59 6.93
CA VAL A 296 -4.61 9.28 6.45
C VAL A 296 -3.08 9.23 6.52
N ASP A 297 -2.52 8.08 6.92
CA ASP A 297 -1.10 7.86 7.16
C ASP A 297 -0.41 6.98 6.11
N MET A 298 -1.13 6.04 5.49
CA MET A 298 -0.55 5.02 4.61
C MET A 298 -1.32 4.94 3.29
N PHE A 299 -0.58 4.69 2.21
CA PHE A 299 -1.12 4.63 0.85
C PHE A 299 -0.39 3.59 0.02
N ASP A 300 -1.10 2.95 -0.90
CA ASP A 300 -0.54 2.20 -2.01
C ASP A 300 -1.25 2.57 -3.31
N CYS A 301 -0.56 2.45 -4.42
CA CYS A 301 -1.20 2.52 -5.73
C CYS A 301 -0.28 1.95 -6.82
N VAL A 302 -0.87 1.30 -7.80
CA VAL A 302 -0.14 0.80 -8.98
C VAL A 302 0.22 1.88 -10.00
N LEU A 303 -0.34 3.10 -9.86
CA LEU A 303 -0.20 4.17 -10.85
C LEU A 303 1.25 4.52 -11.19
N PRO A 304 2.19 4.69 -10.25
CA PRO A 304 3.57 5.06 -10.61
C PRO A 304 4.19 4.09 -11.60
N THR A 305 4.10 2.79 -11.31
CA THR A 305 4.70 1.74 -12.15
C THR A 305 3.87 1.45 -13.40
N ARG A 306 2.53 1.45 -13.30
CA ARG A 306 1.64 1.22 -14.44
C ARG A 306 1.75 2.35 -15.47
N ASN A 307 1.70 3.60 -15.03
CA ASN A 307 1.80 4.76 -15.89
C ASN A 307 3.20 4.88 -16.52
N GLY A 308 4.26 4.61 -15.76
CA GLY A 308 5.63 4.57 -16.28
C GLY A 308 5.77 3.60 -17.45
N ARG A 309 5.27 2.38 -17.30
CA ARG A 309 5.28 1.38 -18.39
C ARG A 309 4.40 1.78 -19.57
N ASN A 310 3.38 2.62 -19.36
CA ASN A 310 2.50 3.12 -20.41
C ASN A 310 2.96 4.47 -21.00
N GLY A 311 4.16 4.93 -20.68
CA GLY A 311 4.74 6.16 -21.24
C GLY A 311 4.24 7.44 -20.59
N GLN A 312 3.71 7.37 -19.37
CA GLN A 312 3.24 8.51 -18.59
C GLN A 312 4.17 8.80 -17.41
N ALA A 313 4.58 10.05 -17.27
CA ALA A 313 5.31 10.56 -16.11
C ALA A 313 4.44 11.51 -15.27
N PHE A 314 4.58 11.45 -13.95
CA PHE A 314 4.04 12.45 -13.03
C PHE A 314 5.09 13.55 -12.83
N THR A 315 4.68 14.80 -12.92
CA THR A 315 5.58 15.96 -12.78
C THR A 315 4.97 17.00 -11.85
N SER A 316 5.79 17.94 -11.39
CA SER A 316 5.33 19.08 -10.59
C SER A 316 4.29 19.97 -11.30
N ARG A 317 4.18 19.84 -12.63
CA ARG A 317 3.22 20.57 -13.47
C ARG A 317 2.11 19.68 -14.04
N GLY A 318 1.88 18.50 -13.44
CA GLY A 318 0.87 17.56 -13.89
C GLY A 318 1.44 16.37 -14.66
N ARG A 319 0.60 15.70 -15.47
CA ARG A 319 0.98 14.45 -16.15
C ARG A 319 1.58 14.72 -17.54
N LEU A 320 2.72 14.11 -17.82
CA LEU A 320 3.39 14.15 -19.11
C LEU A 320 3.22 12.80 -19.80
N ASN A 321 2.74 12.82 -21.06
CA ASN A 321 2.71 11.61 -21.91
C ASN A 321 3.88 11.68 -22.89
N ILE A 322 4.91 10.85 -22.67
CA ILE A 322 6.15 10.89 -23.45
C ILE A 322 5.96 10.53 -24.93
N LYS A 323 4.83 9.91 -25.30
CA LYS A 323 4.49 9.56 -26.68
C LYS A 323 4.23 10.78 -27.55
N ASN A 324 3.92 11.93 -26.94
CA ASN A 324 3.53 13.13 -27.66
C ASN A 324 4.64 13.60 -28.61
N ALA A 325 4.26 13.98 -29.86
CA ALA A 325 5.18 14.40 -30.88
C ALA A 325 5.99 15.64 -30.52
N ARG A 326 5.45 16.53 -29.67
CA ARG A 326 6.15 17.73 -29.19
C ARG A 326 7.48 17.45 -28.46
N TYR A 327 7.72 16.22 -28.04
CA TYR A 327 8.95 15.82 -27.31
C TYR A 327 10.01 15.18 -28.23
N VAL A 328 9.86 15.24 -29.55
CA VAL A 328 10.79 14.59 -30.48
C VAL A 328 12.23 15.11 -30.38
N ASP A 329 12.38 16.39 -30.09
CA ASP A 329 13.66 17.11 -29.94
C ASP A 329 13.77 17.90 -28.62
N ASP A 330 12.86 17.64 -27.68
CA ASP A 330 12.80 18.33 -26.39
C ASP A 330 13.97 17.91 -25.48
N GLN A 331 14.91 18.85 -25.26
CA GLN A 331 16.12 18.66 -24.45
C GLN A 331 15.87 18.78 -22.96
N MET A 332 14.64 19.11 -22.53
CA MET A 332 14.32 19.26 -21.11
C MET A 332 14.18 17.91 -20.41
N PRO A 333 14.43 17.83 -19.07
CA PRO A 333 14.12 16.63 -18.29
C PRO A 333 12.60 16.40 -18.20
N LEU A 334 12.18 15.25 -17.68
CA LEU A 334 10.75 14.99 -17.41
C LEU A 334 10.15 16.08 -16.53
N ASP A 335 10.85 16.44 -15.48
CA ASP A 335 10.47 17.49 -14.53
C ASP A 335 11.70 18.25 -14.07
N GLU A 336 11.73 19.56 -14.29
CA GLU A 336 12.83 20.46 -13.91
C GLU A 336 12.98 20.59 -12.39
N ALA A 337 11.90 20.42 -11.63
CA ALA A 337 11.89 20.44 -10.18
C ALA A 337 12.29 19.11 -9.54
N CYS A 338 12.41 18.03 -10.34
CA CYS A 338 12.72 16.69 -9.85
C CYS A 338 14.22 16.44 -9.81
N GLY A 339 14.74 16.09 -8.64
CA GLY A 339 16.15 15.75 -8.43
C GLY A 339 16.53 14.29 -8.73
N CYS A 340 15.64 13.46 -9.30
CA CYS A 340 15.95 12.06 -9.53
C CYS A 340 17.04 11.85 -10.61
N SER A 341 17.69 10.70 -10.58
CA SER A 341 18.77 10.32 -11.52
C SER A 341 18.31 10.37 -12.97
N VAL A 342 17.04 10.05 -13.25
CA VAL A 342 16.47 10.12 -14.60
C VAL A 342 16.40 11.56 -15.09
N CYS A 343 15.86 12.48 -14.30
CA CYS A 343 15.75 13.90 -14.68
C CYS A 343 17.12 14.58 -14.79
N ARG A 344 18.11 14.17 -13.98
CA ARG A 344 19.48 14.70 -14.07
C ARG A 344 20.25 14.24 -15.31
N ARG A 345 19.86 13.12 -15.94
CA ARG A 345 20.67 12.48 -17.01
C ARG A 345 20.01 12.40 -18.36
N HIS A 346 18.67 12.41 -18.41
CA HIS A 346 17.94 12.08 -19.63
C HIS A 346 16.97 13.18 -20.02
N THR A 347 16.91 13.45 -21.32
CA THR A 347 15.97 14.40 -21.91
C THR A 347 14.65 13.71 -22.29
N ARG A 348 13.58 14.48 -22.43
CA ARG A 348 12.30 13.99 -22.95
C ARG A 348 12.44 13.40 -24.35
N ALA A 349 13.29 14.00 -25.20
CA ALA A 349 13.59 13.48 -26.54
C ALA A 349 14.14 12.05 -26.48
N PHE A 350 15.15 11.80 -25.62
CA PHE A 350 15.74 10.47 -25.45
C PHE A 350 14.72 9.45 -24.89
N LEU A 351 13.99 9.81 -23.85
CA LEU A 351 12.98 8.93 -23.27
C LEU A 351 11.85 8.60 -24.25
N ARG A 352 11.44 9.59 -25.06
CA ARG A 352 10.49 9.38 -26.14
C ARG A 352 11.05 8.42 -27.19
N HIS A 353 12.29 8.61 -27.62
CA HIS A 353 12.97 7.72 -28.56
C HIS A 353 12.95 6.27 -28.06
N LEU A 354 13.40 6.03 -26.82
CA LEU A 354 13.38 4.71 -26.22
C LEU A 354 11.97 4.10 -26.20
N TYR A 355 10.96 4.90 -25.82
CA TYR A 355 9.58 4.43 -25.75
C TYR A 355 9.04 4.06 -27.14
N GLN A 356 9.30 4.87 -28.16
CA GLN A 356 8.86 4.61 -29.55
C GLN A 356 9.57 3.41 -30.16
N SER A 357 10.82 3.16 -29.76
CA SER A 357 11.62 2.01 -30.20
C SER A 357 11.24 0.70 -29.46
N GLY A 358 10.32 0.77 -28.47
CA GLY A 358 9.93 -0.42 -27.69
C GLY A 358 10.99 -0.90 -26.69
N GLU A 359 11.98 -0.05 -26.37
CA GLU A 359 13.05 -0.39 -25.44
C GLU A 359 12.52 -0.50 -24.01
N MET A 360 12.84 -1.60 -23.33
CA MET A 360 12.46 -1.83 -21.92
C MET A 360 12.97 -0.72 -21.01
N LEU A 361 14.11 -0.13 -21.33
CA LEU A 361 14.73 0.94 -20.55
C LEU A 361 13.79 2.16 -20.40
N ALA A 362 12.94 2.46 -21.40
CA ALA A 362 11.94 3.51 -21.29
C ALA A 362 10.99 3.29 -20.10
N SER A 363 10.45 2.06 -19.99
CA SER A 363 9.54 1.68 -18.91
C SER A 363 10.24 1.69 -17.55
N ILE A 364 11.50 1.27 -17.48
CA ILE A 364 12.34 1.27 -16.27
C ILE A 364 12.56 2.72 -15.80
N LEU A 365 13.07 3.59 -16.66
CA LEU A 365 13.37 4.98 -16.32
C LEU A 365 12.11 5.77 -15.93
N LEU A 366 11.00 5.62 -16.67
CA LEU A 366 9.74 6.29 -16.34
C LEU A 366 9.16 5.77 -15.00
N THR A 367 9.29 4.47 -14.72
CA THR A 367 8.87 3.88 -13.42
C THR A 367 9.73 4.44 -12.27
N HIS A 368 11.05 4.47 -12.45
CA HIS A 368 11.97 5.04 -11.47
C HIS A 368 11.60 6.50 -11.16
N HIS A 369 11.44 7.34 -12.19
CA HIS A 369 11.04 8.74 -12.02
C HIS A 369 9.71 8.88 -11.28
N ASN A 370 8.69 8.10 -11.65
CA ASN A 370 7.38 8.17 -11.01
C ASN A 370 7.44 7.75 -9.53
N LEU A 371 8.18 6.71 -9.19
CA LEU A 371 8.38 6.30 -7.81
C LEU A 371 9.15 7.36 -7.02
N ALA A 372 10.21 7.95 -7.59
CA ALA A 372 10.93 9.05 -6.98
C ALA A 372 10.00 10.23 -6.69
N PHE A 373 9.12 10.57 -7.63
CA PHE A 373 8.15 11.65 -7.49
C PHE A 373 7.15 11.39 -6.34
N PHE A 374 6.59 10.17 -6.25
CA PHE A 374 5.64 9.83 -5.18
C PHE A 374 6.30 9.78 -3.80
N LEU A 375 7.47 9.15 -3.70
CA LEU A 375 8.19 9.04 -2.44
C LEU A 375 8.70 10.40 -1.96
N ASP A 376 9.18 11.25 -2.87
CA ASP A 376 9.58 12.63 -2.54
C ASP A 376 8.38 13.49 -2.13
N THR A 377 7.24 13.33 -2.77
CA THR A 377 5.99 14.00 -2.36
C THR A 377 5.67 13.68 -0.89
N MET A 378 5.79 12.41 -0.46
CA MET A 378 5.55 12.03 0.94
C MET A 378 6.61 12.61 1.88
N ARG A 379 7.89 12.68 1.48
CA ARG A 379 8.94 13.35 2.28
C ARG A 379 8.62 14.84 2.51
N ARG A 380 8.22 15.55 1.46
CA ARG A 380 7.83 16.96 1.52
C ARG A 380 6.57 17.18 2.35
N VAL A 381 5.59 16.30 2.25
CA VAL A 381 4.37 16.31 3.08
C VAL A 381 4.73 16.20 4.56
N ARG A 382 5.55 15.19 4.94
CA ARG A 382 6.00 15.04 6.34
C ARG A 382 6.72 16.27 6.86
N GLN A 383 7.62 16.84 6.05
CA GLN A 383 8.33 18.06 6.41
C GLN A 383 7.36 19.25 6.62
N ALA A 384 6.39 19.42 5.72
CA ALA A 384 5.38 20.48 5.82
C ALA A 384 4.51 20.32 7.08
N ILE A 385 4.10 19.11 7.44
CA ILE A 385 3.35 18.85 8.68
C ILE A 385 4.21 19.20 9.90
N ARG A 386 5.46 18.70 9.98
CA ARG A 386 6.37 18.96 11.10
C ARG A 386 6.69 20.43 11.32
N SER A 387 6.65 21.22 10.25
CA SER A 387 6.91 22.67 10.31
C SER A 387 5.64 23.52 10.44
N GLY A 388 4.44 22.94 10.55
CA GLY A 388 3.16 23.66 10.59
C GLY A 388 2.86 24.44 9.30
N GLN A 389 3.33 23.96 8.15
CA GLN A 389 3.18 24.61 6.84
C GLN A 389 2.35 23.75 5.86
N PHE A 390 1.68 22.71 6.33
CA PHE A 390 1.01 21.77 5.45
C PHE A 390 -0.15 22.41 4.65
N ALA A 391 -0.93 23.28 5.27
CA ALA A 391 -2.00 23.99 4.58
C ALA A 391 -1.48 24.88 3.43
N LYS A 392 -0.32 25.51 3.61
CA LYS A 392 0.36 26.29 2.57
C LYS A 392 0.90 25.36 1.48
N PHE A 393 1.59 24.29 1.85
CA PHE A 393 2.13 23.29 0.92
C PHE A 393 1.02 22.70 0.03
N ARG A 394 -0.12 22.28 0.62
CA ARG A 394 -1.26 21.72 -0.10
C ARG A 394 -1.78 22.69 -1.17
N ARG A 395 -1.96 23.96 -0.82
CA ARG A 395 -2.44 25.00 -1.73
C ARG A 395 -1.48 25.21 -2.90
N GLU A 396 -0.18 25.44 -2.61
CA GLU A 396 0.85 25.64 -3.63
C GLU A 396 1.00 24.43 -4.56
N TYR A 397 0.93 23.22 -4.02
CA TYR A 397 0.98 21.98 -4.79
C TYR A 397 -0.19 21.87 -5.77
N THR A 398 -1.41 22.15 -5.31
CA THR A 398 -2.62 22.13 -6.15
C THR A 398 -2.55 23.18 -7.27
N GLU A 399 -2.08 24.38 -6.96
CA GLU A 399 -1.88 25.46 -7.94
C GLU A 399 -0.84 25.07 -9.00
N GLN A 400 0.28 24.49 -8.61
CA GLN A 400 1.33 24.02 -9.54
C GLN A 400 0.80 22.96 -10.51
N LEU A 401 0.09 21.98 -10.01
CA LEU A 401 -0.51 20.94 -10.86
C LEU A 401 -1.58 21.51 -11.82
N SER A 402 -2.33 22.52 -11.38
CA SER A 402 -3.37 23.17 -12.18
C SER A 402 -2.77 24.06 -13.27
N SER A 403 -1.54 24.55 -13.11
CA SER A 403 -0.86 25.38 -14.12
C SER A 403 -0.55 24.62 -15.42
N GLY A 404 -0.56 23.29 -15.38
CA GLY A 404 -0.45 22.43 -16.54
C GLY A 404 0.96 22.43 -17.18
N LEU A 405 1.19 21.41 -17.99
CA LEU A 405 2.22 21.44 -19.04
C LEU A 405 1.57 22.10 -20.26
N GLY A 406 1.82 23.40 -20.48
CA GLY A 406 1.34 24.17 -21.60
C GLY A 406 1.50 23.50 -22.97
#